data_b66e3b77d008d9ea7fb0e8ca6ecb930f
#
_entry.id   b66e3b77d008d9ea7fb0e8ca6ecb930f
#
_cell.length_a   1.000
_cell.length_b   1.000
_cell.length_c   1.000
_cell.angle_alpha   90.00
_cell.angle_beta   90.00
_cell.angle_gamma   90.00
#
_symmetry.space_group_name_H-M   'P 1'
#
loop_
_entity.id
_entity.type
_entity.pdbx_description
1 polymer ?
#
loop_
_entity_poly.entity_id
_entity_poly.type
_entity_poly.pdbx_seq_one_letter_code
_entity_poly.pdbx_strand_id
1 'polypeptide(L)'
;TTFLGMTDSCVGGKVGINFGQAKNLAGLFSAPRKVLINTNYLKTLSKKDLLSGLGEALRLHLTGGIYFVEKFKENIDGAIKFKRKNLIKKIKNSLLIKRAVVENDEYEFDIRKSMNFGHSYGHAIEILCKHALPHGTAVTIGMCVETILCSKKFKINKKICKTILELALK
;
A
#
# COMPACT_ATOMS: atom_id res chain seq x y z
N THR A 1 6.53 12.14 9.54
CA THR A 1 5.45 11.78 8.61
C THR A 1 6.03 11.08 7.41
N THR A 2 5.53 9.90 7.09
CA THR A 2 6.03 9.05 5.99
C THR A 2 5.16 9.19 4.74
N PHE A 3 5.68 8.74 3.59
CA PHE A 3 4.88 8.66 2.37
C PHE A 3 3.71 7.67 2.51
N LEU A 4 3.93 6.55 3.21
CA LEU A 4 2.89 5.59 3.58
C LEU A 4 1.76 6.26 4.37
N GLY A 5 2.10 7.09 5.35
CA GLY A 5 1.10 7.86 6.11
C GLY A 5 0.25 8.78 5.24
N MET A 6 0.84 9.35 4.19
CA MET A 6 0.15 10.25 3.27
C MET A 6 -0.70 9.53 2.21
N THR A 7 -0.35 8.29 1.85
CA THR A 7 -1.05 7.53 0.79
C THR A 7 -2.09 6.58 1.33
N ASP A 8 -1.92 6.08 2.55
CA ASP A 8 -2.73 4.97 3.06
C ASP A 8 -3.25 5.19 4.48
N SER A 9 -2.41 5.18 5.51
CA SER A 9 -2.85 5.04 6.90
C SER A 9 -3.62 6.24 7.46
N CYS A 10 -3.56 7.41 6.82
CA CYS A 10 -4.31 8.61 7.26
C CYS A 10 -5.83 8.54 7.01
N VAL A 11 -6.31 7.56 6.24
CA VAL A 11 -7.73 7.38 5.91
C VAL A 11 -8.16 5.95 6.25
N GLY A 12 -9.40 5.79 6.69
CA GLY A 12 -10.02 4.48 6.94
C GLY A 12 -10.21 4.13 8.41
N GLY A 13 -9.88 5.05 9.33
CA GLY A 13 -10.28 4.97 10.73
C GLY A 13 -9.68 3.83 11.56
N LYS A 14 -8.87 2.96 10.98
CA LYS A 14 -8.20 1.89 11.73
C LYS A 14 -7.12 2.50 12.63
N VAL A 15 -7.35 2.45 13.94
CA VAL A 15 -6.41 2.89 14.97
C VAL A 15 -6.08 1.71 15.84
N GLY A 16 -4.79 1.37 15.97
CA GLY A 16 -4.36 0.24 16.75
C GLY A 16 -2.94 0.40 17.26
N ILE A 17 -2.70 -0.19 18.41
CA ILE A 17 -1.37 -0.28 19.01
C ILE A 17 -0.96 -1.74 19.16
N ASN A 18 0.32 -1.98 19.01
CA ASN A 18 0.92 -3.28 19.27
C ASN A 18 1.11 -3.46 20.76
N PHE A 19 0.86 -4.65 21.29
CA PHE A 19 1.11 -5.01 22.67
C PHE A 19 1.87 -6.33 22.74
N GLY A 20 3.05 -6.31 23.33
CA GLY A 20 3.98 -7.44 23.31
C GLY A 20 4.35 -7.82 21.88
N GLN A 21 4.14 -9.09 21.51
CA GLN A 21 4.41 -9.59 20.15
C GLN A 21 3.18 -9.53 19.23
N ALA A 22 2.02 -9.14 19.76
CA ALA A 22 0.77 -9.09 18.99
C ALA A 22 0.58 -7.71 18.35
N LYS A 23 0.40 -7.69 17.01
CA LYS A 23 0.06 -6.49 16.25
C LYS A 23 -1.41 -6.10 16.45
N ASN A 24 -1.66 -4.79 16.60
CA ASN A 24 -3.00 -4.19 16.64
C ASN A 24 -3.94 -4.83 17.69
N LEU A 25 -3.39 -5.33 18.80
CA LEU A 25 -4.18 -6.03 19.82
C LEU A 25 -5.20 -5.11 20.49
N ALA A 26 -4.83 -3.87 20.73
CA ALA A 26 -5.74 -2.84 21.21
C ALA A 26 -6.01 -1.87 20.06
N GLY A 27 -7.22 -1.90 19.52
CA GLY A 27 -7.58 -1.09 18.36
C GLY A 27 -9.08 -0.80 18.31
N LEU A 28 -9.40 0.25 17.58
CA LEU A 28 -10.77 0.65 17.30
C LEU A 28 -10.88 1.32 15.94
N PHE A 29 -12.10 1.52 15.46
CA PHE A 29 -12.36 2.36 14.31
C PHE A 29 -12.69 3.78 14.79
N SER A 30 -11.85 4.77 14.43
CA SER A 30 -12.05 6.18 14.76
C SER A 30 -11.59 7.04 13.59
N ALA A 31 -12.55 7.64 12.90
CA ALA A 31 -12.26 8.53 11.79
C ALA A 31 -11.76 9.90 12.30
N PRO A 32 -10.69 10.46 11.72
CA PRO A 32 -10.24 11.81 12.06
C PRO A 32 -11.24 12.86 11.50
N ARG A 33 -11.43 13.96 12.21
CA ARG A 33 -12.24 15.07 11.71
C ARG A 33 -11.66 15.73 10.46
N LYS A 34 -10.33 15.72 10.33
CA LYS A 34 -9.62 16.36 9.22
C LYS A 34 -8.26 15.71 9.02
N VAL A 35 -7.89 15.49 7.75
CA VAL A 35 -6.57 15.00 7.36
C VAL A 35 -5.83 16.11 6.63
N LEU A 36 -4.68 16.52 7.16
CA LEU A 36 -3.81 17.53 6.56
C LEU A 36 -2.54 16.86 6.05
N ILE A 37 -2.31 16.91 4.73
CA ILE A 37 -1.15 16.31 4.08
C ILE A 37 -0.22 17.41 3.57
N ASN A 38 0.95 17.51 4.18
CA ASN A 38 1.99 18.46 3.74
C ASN A 38 3.20 17.71 3.18
N THR A 39 3.34 17.71 1.87
CA THR A 39 4.42 17.02 1.16
C THR A 39 5.82 17.61 1.39
N ASN A 40 5.94 18.75 2.06
CA ASN A 40 7.26 19.29 2.43
C ASN A 40 8.01 18.38 3.41
N TYR A 41 7.29 17.62 4.24
CA TYR A 41 7.90 16.64 5.15
C TYR A 41 8.54 15.44 4.44
N LEU A 42 8.29 15.24 3.15
CA LEU A 42 8.95 14.19 2.36
C LEU A 42 10.41 14.53 2.02
N LYS A 43 10.85 15.79 2.21
CA LYS A 43 12.23 16.20 1.92
C LYS A 43 13.29 15.47 2.76
N THR A 44 12.91 15.06 3.98
CA THR A 44 13.81 14.36 4.92
C THR A 44 13.53 12.86 5.00
N LEU A 45 12.62 12.35 4.16
CA LEU A 45 12.27 10.94 4.14
C LEU A 45 13.41 10.12 3.52
N SER A 46 13.74 9.00 4.15
CA SER A 46 14.73 8.07 3.58
C SER A 46 14.20 7.41 2.30
N LYS A 47 15.11 7.02 1.39
CA LYS A 47 14.72 6.26 0.20
C LYS A 47 14.04 4.94 0.56
N LYS A 48 14.50 4.26 1.63
CA LYS A 48 13.93 3.03 2.15
C LYS A 48 12.45 3.21 2.54
N ASP A 49 12.14 4.29 3.25
CA ASP A 49 10.76 4.59 3.67
C ASP A 49 9.88 5.07 2.50
N LEU A 50 10.47 5.78 1.53
CA LEU A 50 9.74 6.13 0.31
C LEU A 50 9.35 4.88 -0.47
N LEU A 51 10.26 3.93 -0.70
CA LEU A 51 9.99 2.69 -1.43
C LEU A 51 8.93 1.86 -0.71
N SER A 52 9.01 1.77 0.62
CA SER A 52 7.96 1.12 1.42
C SER A 52 6.59 1.76 1.20
N GLY A 53 6.50 3.08 1.23
CA GLY A 53 5.24 3.78 0.97
C GLY A 53 4.76 3.65 -0.49
N LEU A 54 5.67 3.54 -1.45
CA LEU A 54 5.32 3.26 -2.86
C LEU A 54 4.80 1.84 -3.05
N GLY A 55 5.28 0.86 -2.29
CA GLY A 55 4.74 -0.50 -2.26
C GLY A 55 3.27 -0.52 -1.83
N GLU A 56 2.92 0.21 -0.77
CA GLU A 56 1.54 0.36 -0.33
C GLU A 56 0.68 1.13 -1.36
N ALA A 57 1.24 2.17 -1.96
CA ALA A 57 0.55 2.87 -3.04
C ALA A 57 0.31 1.96 -4.25
N LEU A 58 1.27 1.09 -4.62
CA LEU A 58 1.09 0.09 -5.66
C LEU A 58 -0.08 -0.84 -5.35
N ARG A 59 -0.14 -1.38 -4.13
CA ARG A 59 -1.23 -2.23 -3.68
C ARG A 59 -2.60 -1.54 -3.87
N LEU A 60 -2.74 -0.30 -3.41
CA LEU A 60 -3.96 0.47 -3.60
C LEU A 60 -4.32 0.65 -5.09
N HIS A 61 -3.34 0.97 -5.93
CA HIS A 61 -3.59 1.15 -7.36
C HIS A 61 -3.98 -0.16 -8.05
N LEU A 62 -3.45 -1.31 -7.60
CA LEU A 62 -3.87 -2.63 -8.09
C LEU A 62 -5.32 -2.93 -7.72
N THR A 63 -5.74 -2.65 -6.48
CA THR A 63 -7.15 -2.82 -6.05
C THR A 63 -8.09 -1.82 -6.72
N GLY A 64 -7.61 -0.65 -7.10
CA GLY A 64 -8.38 0.36 -7.83
C GLY A 64 -8.66 0.03 -9.30
N GLY A 65 -8.04 -1.04 -9.83
CA GLY A 65 -8.25 -1.52 -11.20
C GLY A 65 -7.31 -0.93 -12.25
N ILE A 66 -7.49 -1.37 -13.50
CA ILE A 66 -6.52 -1.14 -14.59
C ILE A 66 -6.21 0.34 -14.84
N TYR A 67 -7.20 1.21 -14.75
CA TYR A 67 -7.00 2.65 -14.90
C TYR A 67 -5.97 3.19 -13.91
N PHE A 68 -6.10 2.83 -12.64
CA PHE A 68 -5.16 3.26 -11.60
C PHE A 68 -3.79 2.58 -11.71
N VAL A 69 -3.73 1.35 -12.20
CA VAL A 69 -2.47 0.67 -12.51
C VAL A 69 -1.68 1.45 -13.57
N GLU A 70 -2.32 1.90 -14.65
CA GLU A 70 -1.67 2.72 -15.66
C GLU A 70 -1.26 4.10 -15.08
N LYS A 71 -2.09 4.71 -14.25
CA LYS A 71 -1.71 5.93 -13.51
C LYS A 71 -0.55 5.71 -12.53
N PHE A 72 -0.38 4.51 -12.01
CA PHE A 72 0.80 4.18 -11.20
C PHE A 72 2.06 4.05 -12.05
N LYS A 73 2.00 3.40 -13.21
CA LYS A 73 3.11 3.30 -14.16
C LYS A 73 3.60 4.67 -14.62
N GLU A 74 2.66 5.59 -14.87
CA GLU A 74 2.99 6.96 -15.24
C GLU A 74 3.91 7.59 -14.18
N ASN A 75 5.10 7.98 -14.60
CA ASN A 75 6.04 8.74 -13.75
C ASN A 75 6.50 8.02 -12.46
N ILE A 76 6.44 6.68 -12.37
CA ILE A 76 6.95 5.95 -11.20
C ILE A 76 8.45 6.24 -10.97
N ASP A 77 9.25 6.27 -12.02
CA ASP A 77 10.68 6.55 -11.92
C ASP A 77 10.96 7.96 -11.36
N GLY A 78 10.09 8.91 -11.66
CA GLY A 78 10.15 10.24 -11.06
C GLY A 78 9.74 10.24 -9.58
N ALA A 79 8.79 9.39 -9.18
CA ALA A 79 8.42 9.23 -7.77
C ALA A 79 9.56 8.62 -6.96
N ILE A 80 10.21 7.56 -7.48
CA ILE A 80 11.39 6.93 -6.88
C ILE A 80 12.56 7.92 -6.73
N LYS A 81 12.67 8.90 -7.63
CA LYS A 81 13.64 10.02 -7.59
C LYS A 81 13.14 11.23 -6.79
N PHE A 82 12.14 11.07 -5.93
CA PHE A 82 11.58 12.13 -5.09
C PHE A 82 11.03 13.35 -5.84
N LYS A 83 10.67 13.23 -7.14
CA LYS A 83 10.02 14.34 -7.85
C LYS A 83 8.66 14.64 -7.25
N ARG A 84 8.54 15.77 -6.54
CA ARG A 84 7.36 16.16 -5.75
C ARG A 84 6.04 16.07 -6.52
N LYS A 85 6.00 16.53 -7.78
CA LYS A 85 4.81 16.46 -8.64
C LYS A 85 4.31 15.03 -8.82
N ASN A 86 5.23 14.07 -8.95
CA ASN A 86 4.92 12.66 -9.13
C ASN A 86 4.42 12.03 -7.83
N LEU A 87 5.03 12.37 -6.69
CA LEU A 87 4.59 11.92 -5.37
C LEU A 87 3.17 12.42 -5.05
N ILE A 88 2.87 13.69 -5.34
CA ILE A 88 1.53 14.25 -5.17
C ILE A 88 0.49 13.50 -5.99
N LYS A 89 0.80 13.13 -7.24
CA LYS A 89 -0.12 12.33 -8.07
C LYS A 89 -0.40 10.96 -7.45
N LYS A 90 0.65 10.28 -6.93
CA LYS A 90 0.48 8.98 -6.25
C LYS A 90 -0.39 9.12 -4.99
N ILE A 91 -0.13 10.13 -4.15
CA ILE A 91 -0.95 10.41 -2.97
C ILE A 91 -2.42 10.61 -3.36
N LYS A 92 -2.70 11.51 -4.31
CA LYS A 92 -4.08 11.79 -4.74
C LYS A 92 -4.81 10.54 -5.22
N ASN A 93 -4.20 9.77 -6.10
CA ASN A 93 -4.83 8.55 -6.63
C ASN A 93 -5.05 7.50 -5.54
N SER A 94 -4.06 7.27 -4.67
CA SER A 94 -4.20 6.35 -3.54
C SER A 94 -5.37 6.73 -2.63
N LEU A 95 -5.50 8.01 -2.30
CA LEU A 95 -6.58 8.51 -1.46
C LEU A 95 -7.95 8.42 -2.14
N LEU A 96 -8.05 8.65 -3.46
CA LEU A 96 -9.29 8.47 -4.22
C LEU A 96 -9.76 7.02 -4.18
N ILE A 97 -8.84 6.06 -4.41
CA ILE A 97 -9.16 4.64 -4.34
C ILE A 97 -9.59 4.26 -2.94
N LYS A 98 -8.80 4.65 -1.94
CA LYS A 98 -9.07 4.29 -0.54
C LYS A 98 -10.39 4.87 -0.05
N ARG A 99 -10.68 6.12 -0.41
CA ARG A 99 -11.94 6.76 -0.10
C ARG A 99 -13.12 5.97 -0.67
N ALA A 100 -13.09 5.63 -1.96
CA ALA A 100 -14.16 4.89 -2.60
C ALA A 100 -14.42 3.53 -1.92
N VAL A 101 -13.37 2.82 -1.51
CA VAL A 101 -13.52 1.54 -0.83
C VAL A 101 -14.02 1.71 0.61
N VAL A 102 -13.51 2.69 1.35
CA VAL A 102 -13.89 2.94 2.76
C VAL A 102 -15.33 3.45 2.85
N GLU A 103 -15.78 4.31 1.93
CA GLU A 103 -17.17 4.79 1.88
C GLU A 103 -18.17 3.66 1.61
N ASN A 104 -17.76 2.57 0.95
CA ASN A 104 -18.61 1.41 0.69
C ASN A 104 -18.48 0.31 1.77
N ASP A 105 -17.35 0.24 2.47
CA ASP A 105 -17.09 -0.80 3.47
C ASP A 105 -16.16 -0.25 4.57
N GLU A 106 -16.73 0.56 5.46
CA GLU A 106 -15.99 1.23 6.53
C GLU A 106 -15.31 0.24 7.48
N TYR A 107 -16.00 -0.85 7.84
CA TYR A 107 -15.56 -1.81 8.86
C TYR A 107 -14.87 -3.07 8.29
N GLU A 108 -14.63 -3.13 6.97
CA GLU A 108 -13.90 -4.23 6.32
C GLU A 108 -14.61 -5.60 6.42
N PHE A 109 -15.89 -5.59 6.18
CA PHE A 109 -16.65 -6.84 6.10
C PHE A 109 -16.62 -7.48 4.71
N ASP A 110 -16.42 -6.72 3.65
CA ASP A 110 -16.51 -7.17 2.26
C ASP A 110 -15.38 -6.63 1.37
N ILE A 111 -15.66 -5.69 0.47
CA ILE A 111 -14.74 -5.22 -0.60
C ILE A 111 -13.42 -4.67 -0.07
N ARG A 112 -13.41 -4.08 1.11
CA ARG A 112 -12.21 -3.53 1.73
C ARG A 112 -11.17 -4.62 2.07
N LYS A 113 -11.58 -5.88 2.19
CA LYS A 113 -10.65 -7.02 2.34
C LYS A 113 -9.69 -7.16 1.15
N SER A 114 -10.08 -6.71 -0.06
CA SER A 114 -9.22 -6.70 -1.22
C SER A 114 -7.95 -5.84 -1.02
N MET A 115 -8.01 -4.87 -0.11
CA MET A 115 -6.86 -4.05 0.27
C MET A 115 -5.82 -4.81 1.10
N ASN A 116 -6.07 -6.06 1.50
CA ASN A 116 -5.11 -6.90 2.20
C ASN A 116 -4.24 -7.74 1.24
N PHE A 117 -4.32 -7.50 -0.08
CA PHE A 117 -3.47 -8.16 -1.06
C PHE A 117 -1.99 -7.99 -0.71
N GLY A 118 -1.26 -9.10 -0.63
CA GLY A 118 0.13 -9.15 -0.21
C GLY A 118 0.36 -9.17 1.30
N HIS A 119 -0.64 -8.89 2.13
CA HIS A 119 -0.45 -8.78 3.58
C HIS A 119 -0.27 -10.11 4.28
N SER A 120 -0.89 -11.19 3.80
CA SER A 120 -0.75 -12.51 4.44
C SER A 120 0.72 -12.95 4.47
N TYR A 121 1.39 -12.89 3.33
CA TYR A 121 2.82 -13.20 3.23
C TYR A 121 3.69 -12.05 3.73
N GLY A 122 3.29 -10.80 3.50
CA GLY A 122 4.01 -9.62 3.96
C GLY A 122 4.22 -9.61 5.47
N HIS A 123 3.18 -9.85 6.25
CA HIS A 123 3.27 -9.92 7.72
C HIS A 123 4.15 -11.08 8.20
N ALA A 124 4.05 -12.25 7.55
CA ALA A 124 4.93 -13.38 7.88
C ALA A 124 6.41 -13.03 7.63
N ILE A 125 6.71 -12.36 6.51
CA ILE A 125 8.05 -11.89 6.16
C ILE A 125 8.56 -10.87 7.18
N GLU A 126 7.73 -9.90 7.58
CA GLU A 126 8.10 -8.92 8.61
C GLU A 126 8.53 -9.58 9.91
N ILE A 127 7.75 -10.57 10.38
CA ILE A 127 8.04 -11.32 11.61
C ILE A 127 9.35 -12.08 11.48
N LEU A 128 9.54 -12.83 10.39
CA LEU A 128 10.76 -13.60 10.12
C LEU A 128 12.01 -12.71 10.03
N CYS A 129 11.87 -11.52 9.46
CA CYS A 129 12.94 -10.53 9.38
C CYS A 129 13.08 -9.68 10.66
N LYS A 130 12.37 -10.01 11.75
CA LYS A 130 12.39 -9.24 13.00
C LYS A 130 12.18 -7.74 12.79
N HIS A 131 11.27 -7.40 11.89
CA HIS A 131 10.92 -6.02 11.45
C HIS A 131 12.10 -5.21 10.85
N ALA A 132 13.21 -5.84 10.45
CA ALA A 132 14.31 -5.16 9.75
C ALA A 132 13.90 -4.69 8.34
N LEU A 133 12.89 -5.36 7.74
CA LEU A 133 12.33 -5.00 6.46
C LEU A 133 11.14 -4.04 6.66
N PRO A 134 11.08 -2.88 5.95
CA PRO A 134 9.93 -1.98 6.04
C PRO A 134 8.64 -2.65 5.59
N HIS A 135 7.53 -2.33 6.26
CA HIS A 135 6.22 -2.90 6.03
C HIS A 135 5.81 -2.98 4.56
N GLY A 136 5.75 -1.86 3.86
CA GLY A 136 5.32 -1.85 2.46
C GLY A 136 6.26 -2.60 1.51
N THR A 137 7.55 -2.75 1.86
CA THR A 137 8.47 -3.62 1.12
C THR A 137 8.11 -5.09 1.33
N ALA A 138 7.83 -5.49 2.57
CA ALA A 138 7.38 -6.84 2.88
C ALA A 138 6.05 -7.16 2.19
N VAL A 139 5.10 -6.22 2.20
CA VAL A 139 3.82 -6.35 1.48
C VAL A 139 4.04 -6.45 -0.04
N THR A 140 4.98 -5.70 -0.60
CA THR A 140 5.32 -5.80 -2.03
C THR A 140 5.83 -7.19 -2.40
N ILE A 141 6.70 -7.78 -1.59
CA ILE A 141 7.15 -9.17 -1.76
C ILE A 141 5.96 -10.13 -1.62
N GLY A 142 5.11 -9.91 -0.62
CA GLY A 142 3.89 -10.69 -0.43
C GLY A 142 2.96 -10.65 -1.65
N MET A 143 2.77 -9.49 -2.27
CA MET A 143 2.02 -9.37 -3.53
C MET A 143 2.63 -10.21 -4.66
N CYS A 144 3.95 -10.26 -4.78
CA CYS A 144 4.62 -11.12 -5.76
C CYS A 144 4.33 -12.60 -5.50
N VAL A 145 4.46 -13.03 -4.24
CA VAL A 145 4.19 -14.42 -3.84
C VAL A 145 2.74 -14.80 -4.13
N GLU A 146 1.79 -13.99 -3.68
CA GLU A 146 0.36 -14.22 -3.92
C GLU A 146 0.03 -14.24 -5.41
N THR A 147 0.61 -13.33 -6.21
CA THR A 147 0.43 -13.32 -7.67
C THR A 147 0.90 -14.63 -8.32
N ILE A 148 2.09 -15.11 -7.93
CA ILE A 148 2.65 -16.36 -8.48
C ILE A 148 1.78 -17.56 -8.07
N LEU A 149 1.39 -17.66 -6.80
CA LEU A 149 0.56 -18.76 -6.30
C LEU A 149 -0.82 -18.77 -6.96
N CYS A 150 -1.46 -17.60 -7.04
CA CYS A 150 -2.75 -17.46 -7.70
C CYS A 150 -2.67 -17.79 -9.20
N SER A 151 -1.58 -17.41 -9.88
CA SER A 151 -1.39 -17.73 -11.30
C SER A 151 -1.27 -19.24 -11.58
N LYS A 152 -0.76 -20.01 -10.59
CA LYS A 152 -0.67 -21.48 -10.68
C LYS A 152 -2.01 -22.15 -10.35
N LYS A 153 -2.76 -21.62 -9.40
CA LYS A 153 -4.02 -22.21 -8.92
C LYS A 153 -5.22 -21.81 -9.76
N PHE A 154 -5.24 -20.59 -10.25
CA PHE A 154 -6.33 -19.99 -11.01
C PHE A 154 -5.84 -19.58 -12.39
N LYS A 155 -6.70 -19.62 -13.40
CA LYS A 155 -6.38 -19.17 -14.79
C LYS A 155 -6.34 -17.64 -14.86
N ILE A 156 -5.39 -17.02 -14.14
CA ILE A 156 -5.22 -15.57 -14.18
C ILE A 156 -4.51 -15.17 -15.47
N ASN A 157 -4.90 -14.03 -16.04
CA ASN A 157 -4.28 -13.50 -17.25
C ASN A 157 -2.78 -13.24 -17.00
N LYS A 158 -1.92 -13.91 -17.79
CA LYS A 158 -0.46 -13.80 -17.70
C LYS A 158 0.06 -12.35 -17.81
N LYS A 159 -0.63 -11.50 -18.61
CA LYS A 159 -0.27 -10.07 -18.76
C LYS A 159 -0.45 -9.32 -17.45
N ILE A 160 -1.52 -9.61 -16.70
CA ILE A 160 -1.78 -9.00 -15.38
C ILE A 160 -0.68 -9.43 -14.40
N CYS A 161 -0.40 -10.72 -14.30
CA CYS A 161 0.68 -11.23 -13.43
C CYS A 161 2.02 -10.56 -13.75
N LYS A 162 2.40 -10.52 -15.03
CA LYS A 162 3.63 -9.87 -15.48
C LYS A 162 3.68 -8.40 -15.07
N THR A 163 2.58 -7.66 -15.27
CA THR A 163 2.49 -6.25 -14.88
C THR A 163 2.70 -6.05 -13.39
N ILE A 164 2.09 -6.87 -12.53
CA ILE A 164 2.24 -6.78 -11.07
C ILE A 164 3.70 -7.00 -10.68
N LEU A 165 4.33 -8.07 -11.20
CA LEU A 165 5.72 -8.40 -10.88
C LEU A 165 6.69 -7.32 -11.37
N GLU A 166 6.51 -6.80 -12.59
CA GLU A 166 7.35 -5.72 -13.14
C GLU A 166 7.26 -4.43 -12.32
N LEU A 167 6.09 -4.09 -11.79
CA LEU A 167 5.90 -2.89 -10.96
C LEU A 167 6.46 -3.09 -9.54
N ALA A 168 6.37 -4.28 -9.01
CA ALA A 168 6.89 -4.61 -7.69
C ALA A 168 8.42 -4.64 -7.64
N LEU A 169 9.08 -4.93 -8.77
CA LEU A 169 10.54 -4.97 -8.88
C LEU A 169 11.21 -3.61 -9.17
N LYS A 170 10.44 -2.56 -9.39
CA LYS A 170 10.94 -1.19 -9.54
C LYS A 170 11.21 -0.51 -8.19
#